data_be3cd5f228bff0df8b96ef4c78966746
#
_entry.id   be3cd5f228bff0df8b96ef4c78966746
#
_cell.length_a   1.000
_cell.length_b   1.000
_cell.length_c   1.000
_cell.angle_alpha   90.00
_cell.angle_beta   90.00
_cell.angle_gamma   90.00
#
_symmetry.space_group_name_H-M   'P 1'
#
loop_
_entity.id
_entity.type
_entity.pdbx_description
1 polymer ?
#
loop_
_entity_poly.entity_id
_entity_poly.type
_entity_poly.pdbx_seq_one_letter_code
_entity_poly.pdbx_strand_id
1 'polypeptide(L)'
;MKDEAATLNFLFTCYGYIPRVHPFEFKAFEQSADELISPKMWDDYQQQVAWGTISPSYYNSWGGDDMNIWTPSYNWLGYVHHFLSLIDELQPTGVTEDDKAQYKAECYFLEAYYHFRVLQAFGPCPLITEKVDPNITNDQIPGRSHFDYCVDYIVGKLDDAANVLPATRATEDLGRATSTICKCLKARVLLYAASPLWNGSFFKPDWQNENYETPDYGKELVSNSYDREKWNRALTACQEALTAAKAAGHDLFDIDTANKKAERDGVELPFIPGKEEDTPENEEFKERVRMFQYLITANEGDNNKEIIWGQRIDSDVNNGGEATDSRLPNRVVKKS
;
A
#
# COMPACT_ATOMS: atom_id res chain seq x y z
N MET A 1 16.73 12.25 17.22
CA MET A 1 15.69 11.71 18.13
C MET A 1 16.17 11.90 19.58
N LYS A 2 15.81 13.02 20.22
CA LYS A 2 16.21 13.30 21.62
C LYS A 2 15.15 12.87 22.63
N ASP A 3 13.89 12.84 22.21
CA ASP A 3 12.70 12.54 23.02
C ASP A 3 11.64 11.81 22.18
N GLU A 4 10.55 11.39 22.83
CA GLU A 4 9.45 10.67 22.20
C GLU A 4 8.84 11.44 21.02
N ALA A 5 8.57 12.75 21.19
CA ALA A 5 7.97 13.57 20.15
C ALA A 5 8.86 13.64 18.90
N ALA A 6 10.17 13.82 19.08
CA ALA A 6 11.12 13.84 17.96
C ALA A 6 11.25 12.45 17.30
N THR A 7 11.13 11.38 18.09
CA THR A 7 11.16 10.00 17.58
C THR A 7 9.92 9.70 16.74
N LEU A 8 8.72 10.02 17.24
CA LEU A 8 7.47 9.87 16.51
C LEU A 8 7.44 10.73 15.22
N ASN A 9 7.91 11.97 15.28
CA ASN A 9 8.00 12.81 14.10
C ASN A 9 8.90 12.21 13.02
N PHE A 10 10.00 11.57 13.41
CA PHE A 10 10.86 10.90 12.44
C PHE A 10 10.20 9.61 11.91
N LEU A 11 9.57 8.81 12.77
CA LEU A 11 8.80 7.65 12.35
C LEU A 11 7.72 8.05 11.34
N PHE A 12 6.96 9.11 11.60
CA PHE A 12 5.96 9.62 10.67
C PHE A 12 6.58 10.11 9.35
N THR A 13 7.81 10.63 9.38
CA THR A 13 8.53 10.91 8.14
C THR A 13 8.73 9.63 7.34
N CYS A 14 9.04 8.49 7.96
CA CYS A 14 9.18 7.21 7.24
C CYS A 14 7.89 6.76 6.53
N TYR A 15 6.71 7.21 6.98
CA TYR A 15 5.42 6.97 6.30
C TYR A 15 5.15 7.91 5.10
N GLY A 16 6.03 8.85 4.82
CA GLY A 16 5.75 9.96 3.90
C GLY A 16 5.49 9.60 2.45
N TYR A 17 5.79 8.38 2.02
CA TYR A 17 5.53 7.90 0.65
C TYR A 17 4.47 6.79 0.61
N ILE A 18 3.47 6.86 1.46
CA ILE A 18 2.28 6.05 1.24
C ILE A 18 1.45 6.76 0.18
N PRO A 19 1.16 6.14 -0.97
CA PRO A 19 0.40 6.77 -2.03
C PRO A 19 -0.95 7.25 -1.49
N ARG A 20 -1.33 8.44 -1.86
CA ARG A 20 -2.68 8.93 -1.58
C ARG A 20 -3.67 7.99 -2.25
N VAL A 21 -4.64 7.49 -1.50
CA VAL A 21 -5.89 6.97 -2.07
C VAL A 21 -6.67 8.18 -2.54
N HIS A 22 -6.15 8.91 -3.51
CA HIS A 22 -6.77 10.13 -4.02
C HIS A 22 -7.27 9.92 -5.43
N PRO A 23 -8.16 10.83 -5.81
CA PRO A 23 -9.14 10.57 -6.84
C PRO A 23 -8.49 9.97 -8.06
N PHE A 24 -9.28 9.15 -8.65
CA PHE A 24 -9.08 8.33 -9.83
C PHE A 24 -8.34 9.00 -11.01
N GLU A 25 -8.08 10.29 -10.90
CA GLU A 25 -7.63 11.14 -12.00
C GLU A 25 -6.17 10.91 -12.41
N PHE A 26 -5.33 10.37 -11.51
CA PHE A 26 -3.88 10.32 -11.73
C PHE A 26 -3.22 8.99 -11.35
N LYS A 27 -3.97 7.88 -11.30
CA LYS A 27 -3.42 6.60 -10.91
C LYS A 27 -3.22 5.67 -12.10
N ALA A 28 -1.99 5.59 -12.54
CA ALA A 28 -1.57 4.77 -13.65
C ALA A 28 -2.04 3.32 -13.59
N PHE A 29 -2.08 2.71 -12.40
CA PHE A 29 -2.49 1.32 -12.25
C PHE A 29 -4.00 1.12 -12.38
N GLU A 30 -4.80 2.00 -11.80
CA GLU A 30 -6.27 1.89 -11.87
C GLU A 30 -6.80 2.27 -13.26
N GLN A 31 -6.08 3.15 -13.95
CA GLN A 31 -6.46 3.59 -15.30
C GLN A 31 -5.89 2.70 -16.41
N SER A 32 -5.09 1.70 -16.06
CA SER A 32 -4.49 0.77 -17.04
C SER A 32 -5.32 -0.49 -17.27
N ALA A 33 -6.42 -0.63 -16.54
CA ALA A 33 -7.37 -1.72 -16.65
C ALA A 33 -8.71 -1.22 -17.21
N ASP A 34 -9.69 -2.08 -17.30
CA ASP A 34 -11.01 -1.77 -17.88
C ASP A 34 -12.04 -1.24 -16.87
N GLU A 35 -11.65 -1.14 -15.61
CA GLU A 35 -12.55 -0.65 -14.54
C GLU A 35 -12.75 0.86 -14.58
N LEU A 36 -11.78 1.62 -15.10
CA LEU A 36 -11.83 3.08 -15.12
C LEU A 36 -11.33 3.65 -16.45
N ILE A 37 -12.08 4.58 -17.02
CA ILE A 37 -11.69 5.37 -18.19
C ILE A 37 -11.67 6.84 -17.82
N SER A 38 -10.49 7.48 -17.92
CA SER A 38 -10.36 8.94 -17.76
C SER A 38 -10.84 9.69 -19.01
N PRO A 39 -11.44 10.88 -18.84
CA PRO A 39 -11.70 11.77 -19.96
C PRO A 39 -10.40 12.15 -20.68
N LYS A 40 -10.42 12.15 -22.00
CA LYS A 40 -9.25 12.44 -22.85
C LYS A 40 -8.44 13.69 -22.46
N MET A 41 -9.06 14.63 -21.79
CA MET A 41 -8.47 15.92 -21.46
C MET A 41 -7.45 15.87 -20.29
N TRP A 42 -7.45 14.80 -19.49
CA TRP A 42 -6.79 14.78 -18.19
C TRP A 42 -5.64 13.78 -18.10
N ASP A 43 -5.56 12.81 -19.04
CA ASP A 43 -4.61 11.73 -18.90
C ASP A 43 -4.12 11.16 -20.24
N ASP A 44 -2.91 11.57 -20.63
CA ASP A 44 -2.21 11.00 -21.78
C ASP A 44 -1.77 9.55 -21.53
N TYR A 45 -1.57 9.14 -20.28
CA TYR A 45 -1.06 7.82 -19.92
C TYR A 45 -2.06 6.72 -20.25
N GLN A 46 -3.31 6.85 -19.80
CA GLN A 46 -4.35 5.86 -20.08
C GLN A 46 -4.55 5.68 -21.61
N GLN A 47 -4.52 6.77 -22.35
CA GLN A 47 -4.63 6.70 -23.80
C GLN A 47 -3.45 5.95 -24.42
N GLN A 48 -2.25 6.18 -23.94
CA GLN A 48 -1.07 5.48 -24.43
C GLN A 48 -1.08 3.99 -24.06
N VAL A 49 -1.60 3.62 -22.89
CA VAL A 49 -1.86 2.22 -22.54
C VAL A 49 -2.91 1.62 -23.49
N ALA A 50 -4.05 2.28 -23.66
CA ALA A 50 -5.14 1.83 -24.52
C ALA A 50 -4.73 1.68 -26.00
N TRP A 51 -3.83 2.55 -26.46
CA TRP A 51 -3.30 2.50 -27.85
C TRP A 51 -2.04 1.66 -27.99
N GLY A 52 -1.50 1.10 -26.90
CA GLY A 52 -0.26 0.33 -26.92
C GLY A 52 0.98 1.14 -27.32
N THR A 53 0.96 2.44 -27.11
CA THR A 53 2.05 3.35 -27.46
C THR A 53 2.98 3.70 -26.31
N ILE A 54 2.71 3.19 -25.12
CA ILE A 54 3.55 3.41 -23.95
C ILE A 54 4.95 2.83 -24.17
N SER A 55 5.96 3.57 -23.80
CA SER A 55 7.36 3.16 -23.92
C SER A 55 8.12 3.42 -22.63
N PRO A 56 9.27 2.77 -22.39
CA PRO A 56 10.10 3.04 -21.21
C PRO A 56 10.54 4.49 -21.06
N SER A 57 10.63 5.26 -22.16
CA SER A 57 10.99 6.67 -22.14
C SER A 57 9.83 7.59 -21.71
N TYR A 58 8.60 7.13 -21.83
CA TYR A 58 7.42 7.87 -21.35
C TYR A 58 7.40 8.01 -19.83
N TYR A 59 8.06 7.11 -19.18
CA TYR A 59 8.09 6.91 -17.74
C TYR A 59 8.58 8.13 -16.93
N ASN A 60 9.34 9.03 -17.53
CA ASN A 60 10.01 10.14 -16.85
C ASN A 60 9.40 11.51 -17.10
N SER A 61 8.37 11.66 -17.95
CA SER A 61 8.10 13.02 -18.45
C SER A 61 6.97 13.77 -17.76
N TRP A 62 5.92 13.10 -17.26
CA TRP A 62 4.73 13.83 -16.75
C TRP A 62 3.92 13.11 -15.67
N GLY A 63 4.28 11.90 -15.31
CA GLY A 63 3.44 11.05 -14.48
C GLY A 63 3.41 11.38 -12.99
N GLY A 64 4.04 12.44 -12.56
CA GLY A 64 4.14 12.75 -11.16
C GLY A 64 4.71 11.57 -10.35
N ASP A 65 4.51 11.59 -9.04
CA ASP A 65 5.00 10.55 -8.12
C ASP A 65 4.37 9.16 -8.35
N ASP A 66 3.21 9.09 -8.97
CA ASP A 66 2.48 7.83 -9.17
C ASP A 66 3.09 6.93 -10.26
N MET A 67 3.86 7.51 -11.18
CA MET A 67 4.53 6.78 -12.25
C MET A 67 5.98 6.45 -11.91
N ASN A 68 6.69 7.34 -11.23
CA ASN A 68 8.06 7.11 -10.80
C ASN A 68 8.09 6.50 -9.40
N ILE A 69 7.65 5.27 -9.28
CA ILE A 69 7.67 4.54 -7.99
C ILE A 69 9.10 4.21 -7.55
N TRP A 70 10.03 4.05 -8.50
CA TRP A 70 11.40 3.63 -8.21
C TRP A 70 12.14 4.60 -7.29
N THR A 71 12.36 5.83 -7.76
CA THR A 71 13.16 6.81 -7.02
C THR A 71 12.58 7.16 -5.65
N PRO A 72 11.28 7.48 -5.52
CA PRO A 72 10.71 7.75 -4.21
C PRO A 72 10.80 6.55 -3.26
N SER A 73 10.51 5.32 -3.72
CA SER A 73 10.58 4.15 -2.84
C SER A 73 11.96 3.97 -2.22
N TYR A 74 13.02 4.09 -3.01
CA TYR A 74 14.40 3.97 -2.49
C TYR A 74 14.80 5.15 -1.60
N ASN A 75 14.32 6.36 -1.89
CA ASN A 75 14.54 7.50 -1.00
C ASN A 75 13.90 7.25 0.38
N TRP A 76 12.67 6.75 0.40
CA TRP A 76 11.97 6.47 1.65
C TRP A 76 12.51 5.25 2.40
N LEU A 77 13.01 4.23 1.70
CA LEU A 77 13.81 3.16 2.30
C LEU A 77 15.05 3.72 3.02
N GLY A 78 15.69 4.74 2.44
CA GLY A 78 16.79 5.44 3.09
C GLY A 78 16.38 6.08 4.44
N TYR A 79 15.21 6.71 4.53
CA TYR A 79 14.69 7.24 5.80
C TYR A 79 14.37 6.12 6.81
N VAL A 80 13.77 5.02 6.36
CA VAL A 80 13.47 3.84 7.20
C VAL A 80 14.74 3.27 7.81
N HIS A 81 15.74 2.99 6.98
CA HIS A 81 17.00 2.43 7.49
C HIS A 81 17.81 3.44 8.33
N HIS A 82 17.69 4.73 8.03
CA HIS A 82 18.29 5.75 8.89
C HIS A 82 17.59 5.79 10.26
N PHE A 83 16.26 5.71 10.32
CA PHE A 83 15.55 5.58 11.59
C PHE A 83 16.00 4.36 12.38
N LEU A 84 16.02 3.18 11.74
CA LEU A 84 16.45 1.92 12.37
C LEU A 84 17.89 2.00 12.90
N SER A 85 18.80 2.68 12.21
CA SER A 85 20.19 2.84 12.66
C SER A 85 20.33 3.73 13.88
N LEU A 86 19.38 4.65 14.13
CA LEU A 86 19.48 5.64 15.21
C LEU A 86 18.70 5.27 16.46
N ILE A 87 17.61 4.49 16.34
CA ILE A 87 16.72 4.27 17.46
C ILE A 87 17.36 3.49 18.61
N ASP A 88 18.28 2.59 18.30
CA ASP A 88 19.04 1.84 19.32
C ASP A 88 20.22 2.64 19.85
N GLU A 89 20.82 3.48 19.03
CA GLU A 89 22.00 4.27 19.39
C GLU A 89 21.65 5.44 20.30
N LEU A 90 20.59 6.17 20.02
CA LEU A 90 20.34 7.49 20.62
C LEU A 90 19.57 7.45 21.97
N GLN A 91 19.00 6.33 22.37
CA GLN A 91 18.27 6.17 23.63
C GLN A 91 17.31 7.36 23.94
N PRO A 92 16.27 7.62 23.13
CA PRO A 92 15.41 8.80 23.28
C PRO A 92 14.71 8.83 24.64
N THR A 93 14.66 10.00 25.29
CA THR A 93 13.96 10.16 26.55
C THR A 93 12.44 9.97 26.37
N GLY A 94 11.82 9.19 27.25
CA GLY A 94 10.38 8.92 27.22
C GLY A 94 9.95 7.80 26.28
N VAL A 95 10.88 7.17 25.58
CA VAL A 95 10.62 6.00 24.72
C VAL A 95 11.03 4.74 25.46
N THR A 96 10.07 3.85 25.71
CA THR A 96 10.30 2.55 26.36
C THR A 96 10.88 1.53 25.38
N GLU A 97 11.36 0.38 25.88
CA GLU A 97 11.82 -0.71 24.98
C GLU A 97 10.66 -1.31 24.16
N ASP A 98 9.44 -1.33 24.72
CA ASP A 98 8.24 -1.76 24.00
C ASP A 98 7.88 -0.77 22.88
N ASP A 99 7.99 0.53 23.11
CA ASP A 99 7.81 1.55 22.07
C ASP A 99 8.84 1.41 20.97
N LYS A 100 10.11 1.20 21.32
CA LYS A 100 11.17 0.95 20.34
C LYS A 100 10.89 -0.29 19.49
N ALA A 101 10.44 -1.38 20.14
CA ALA A 101 10.09 -2.60 19.42
C ALA A 101 8.96 -2.34 18.41
N GLN A 102 7.91 -1.62 18.82
CA GLN A 102 6.81 -1.27 17.93
C GLN A 102 7.25 -0.34 16.80
N TYR A 103 8.06 0.70 17.08
CA TYR A 103 8.54 1.63 16.04
C TYR A 103 9.44 0.93 15.02
N LYS A 104 10.28 -0.02 15.46
CA LYS A 104 11.06 -0.87 14.55
C LYS A 104 10.16 -1.75 13.70
N ALA A 105 9.14 -2.35 14.29
CA ALA A 105 8.18 -3.19 13.59
C ALA A 105 7.38 -2.39 12.53
N GLU A 106 7.03 -1.13 12.82
CA GLU A 106 6.46 -0.24 11.80
C GLU A 106 7.45 0.05 10.67
N CYS A 107 8.72 0.23 10.98
CA CYS A 107 9.76 0.37 9.97
C CYS A 107 9.92 -0.90 9.10
N TYR A 108 9.83 -2.11 9.68
CA TYR A 108 9.84 -3.36 8.91
C TYR A 108 8.64 -3.48 7.98
N PHE A 109 7.46 -3.07 8.43
CA PHE A 109 6.28 -2.97 7.57
C PHE A 109 6.52 -2.00 6.40
N LEU A 110 7.05 -0.80 6.65
CA LEU A 110 7.33 0.19 5.61
C LEU A 110 8.41 -0.28 4.64
N GLU A 111 9.45 -0.93 5.14
CA GLU A 111 10.50 -1.55 4.33
C GLU A 111 9.91 -2.59 3.36
N ALA A 112 9.05 -3.47 3.87
CA ALA A 112 8.32 -4.45 3.06
C ALA A 112 7.42 -3.77 2.03
N TYR A 113 6.66 -2.77 2.44
CA TYR A 113 5.72 -2.05 1.59
C TYR A 113 6.42 -1.33 0.43
N TYR A 114 7.51 -0.60 0.69
CA TYR A 114 8.23 0.12 -0.34
C TYR A 114 8.93 -0.83 -1.33
N HIS A 115 9.52 -1.91 -0.87
CA HIS A 115 10.04 -2.94 -1.77
C HIS A 115 8.93 -3.60 -2.58
N PHE A 116 7.77 -3.89 -1.99
CA PHE A 116 6.64 -4.44 -2.73
C PHE A 116 6.13 -3.49 -3.83
N ARG A 117 6.08 -2.19 -3.57
CA ARG A 117 5.71 -1.20 -4.59
C ARG A 117 6.67 -1.23 -5.78
N VAL A 118 7.97 -1.32 -5.53
CA VAL A 118 8.95 -1.47 -6.60
C VAL A 118 8.80 -2.80 -7.33
N LEU A 119 8.66 -3.91 -6.56
CA LEU A 119 8.47 -5.25 -7.12
C LEU A 119 7.22 -5.33 -8.02
N GLN A 120 6.12 -4.71 -7.60
CA GLN A 120 4.86 -4.68 -8.35
C GLN A 120 5.00 -3.93 -9.67
N ALA A 121 5.72 -2.80 -9.67
CA ALA A 121 5.83 -1.95 -10.84
C ALA A 121 6.94 -2.39 -11.82
N PHE A 122 8.03 -2.98 -11.30
CA PHE A 122 9.25 -3.23 -12.07
C PHE A 122 9.73 -4.68 -12.04
N GLY A 123 9.04 -5.56 -11.33
CA GLY A 123 9.49 -6.94 -11.10
C GLY A 123 10.73 -7.01 -10.20
N PRO A 124 11.66 -7.93 -10.45
CA PRO A 124 12.91 -8.05 -9.72
C PRO A 124 13.55 -6.71 -9.42
N CYS A 125 14.00 -6.51 -8.18
CA CYS A 125 14.53 -5.22 -7.74
C CYS A 125 15.70 -5.38 -6.77
N PRO A 126 16.59 -4.39 -6.65
CA PRO A 126 17.58 -4.36 -5.59
C PRO A 126 16.91 -4.35 -4.22
N LEU A 127 17.35 -5.20 -3.31
CA LEU A 127 16.93 -5.16 -1.91
C LEU A 127 17.92 -4.32 -1.11
N ILE A 128 17.41 -3.28 -0.47
CA ILE A 128 18.15 -2.45 0.47
C ILE A 128 17.78 -2.91 1.87
N THR A 129 18.68 -3.59 2.54
CA THR A 129 18.43 -4.28 3.81
C THR A 129 19.01 -3.57 5.03
N GLU A 130 19.80 -2.51 4.78
CA GLU A 130 20.46 -1.71 5.80
C GLU A 130 20.71 -0.28 5.31
N LYS A 131 21.17 0.57 6.21
CA LYS A 131 21.52 1.95 5.86
C LYS A 131 22.68 1.97 4.88
N VAL A 132 22.46 2.54 3.72
CA VAL A 132 23.47 2.69 2.68
C VAL A 132 24.45 3.79 3.06
N ASP A 133 25.74 3.52 2.93
CA ASP A 133 26.79 4.55 3.06
C ASP A 133 26.70 5.51 1.85
N PRO A 134 26.56 6.82 2.06
CA PRO A 134 26.48 7.79 0.96
C PRO A 134 27.75 7.85 0.10
N ASN A 135 28.85 7.26 0.55
CA ASN A 135 30.13 7.24 -0.18
C ASN A 135 30.33 5.96 -1.00
N ILE A 136 29.37 5.06 -1.07
CA ILE A 136 29.51 3.85 -1.89
C ILE A 136 29.63 4.21 -3.38
N THR A 137 30.38 3.40 -4.09
CA THR A 137 30.52 3.49 -5.54
C THR A 137 29.43 2.69 -6.26
N ASN A 138 29.17 2.99 -7.53
CA ASN A 138 28.09 2.33 -8.28
C ASN A 138 28.23 0.80 -8.36
N ASP A 139 29.43 0.28 -8.32
CA ASP A 139 29.72 -1.17 -8.31
C ASP A 139 29.39 -1.86 -6.98
N GLN A 140 29.20 -1.09 -5.90
CA GLN A 140 28.79 -1.59 -4.59
C GLN A 140 27.26 -1.60 -4.41
N ILE A 141 26.52 -0.95 -5.31
CA ILE A 141 25.06 -0.99 -5.29
C ILE A 141 24.60 -2.38 -5.74
N PRO A 142 23.74 -3.08 -4.96
CA PRO A 142 23.28 -4.41 -5.33
C PRO A 142 22.51 -4.38 -6.66
N GLY A 143 22.70 -5.41 -7.48
CA GLY A 143 21.87 -5.65 -8.65
C GLY A 143 20.43 -6.04 -8.27
N ARG A 144 19.59 -6.31 -9.26
CA ARG A 144 18.25 -6.85 -9.03
C ARG A 144 18.35 -8.24 -8.41
N SER A 145 17.63 -8.48 -7.34
CA SER A 145 17.48 -9.83 -6.78
C SER A 145 16.38 -10.59 -7.51
N HIS A 146 16.48 -11.92 -7.55
CA HIS A 146 15.43 -12.78 -8.12
C HIS A 146 14.06 -12.46 -7.54
N PHE A 147 13.01 -12.54 -8.36
CA PHE A 147 11.65 -12.18 -7.97
C PHE A 147 11.19 -12.90 -6.70
N ASP A 148 11.37 -14.22 -6.64
CA ASP A 148 10.92 -15.01 -5.49
C ASP A 148 11.75 -14.71 -4.23
N TYR A 149 13.03 -14.40 -4.37
CA TYR A 149 13.86 -13.93 -3.26
C TYR A 149 13.37 -12.59 -2.71
N CYS A 150 12.97 -11.66 -3.58
CA CYS A 150 12.34 -10.41 -3.16
C CYS A 150 11.02 -10.66 -2.41
N VAL A 151 10.20 -11.59 -2.90
CA VAL A 151 8.93 -11.97 -2.25
C VAL A 151 9.18 -12.51 -0.85
N ASP A 152 10.13 -13.43 -0.70
CA ASP A 152 10.44 -14.05 0.60
C ASP A 152 10.99 -13.02 1.59
N TYR A 153 11.83 -12.09 1.14
CA TYR A 153 12.31 -10.98 1.95
C TYR A 153 11.15 -10.09 2.45
N ILE A 154 10.28 -9.67 1.55
CA ILE A 154 9.11 -8.82 1.87
C ILE A 154 8.19 -9.53 2.86
N VAL A 155 7.90 -10.80 2.63
CA VAL A 155 7.05 -11.62 3.51
C VAL A 155 7.70 -11.78 4.89
N GLY A 156 9.00 -12.03 4.96
CA GLY A 156 9.74 -12.12 6.22
C GLY A 156 9.62 -10.83 7.05
N LYS A 157 9.80 -9.67 6.42
CA LYS A 157 9.64 -8.37 7.09
C LYS A 157 8.21 -8.11 7.58
N LEU A 158 7.20 -8.55 6.81
CA LEU A 158 5.79 -8.46 7.23
C LEU A 158 5.49 -9.38 8.42
N ASP A 159 6.07 -10.57 8.46
CA ASP A 159 5.94 -11.50 9.58
C ASP A 159 6.63 -10.95 10.84
N ASP A 160 7.85 -10.41 10.72
CA ASP A 160 8.57 -9.76 11.80
C ASP A 160 7.75 -8.61 12.39
N ALA A 161 7.15 -7.77 11.53
CA ALA A 161 6.29 -6.68 11.95
C ALA A 161 5.01 -7.18 12.63
N ALA A 162 4.33 -8.17 12.04
CA ALA A 162 3.07 -8.71 12.55
C ALA A 162 3.20 -9.36 13.93
N ASN A 163 4.38 -9.89 14.27
CA ASN A 163 4.64 -10.52 15.56
C ASN A 163 4.74 -9.52 16.73
N VAL A 164 4.98 -8.25 16.44
CA VAL A 164 5.18 -7.20 17.45
C VAL A 164 4.02 -6.21 17.48
N LEU A 165 3.45 -5.85 16.32
CA LEU A 165 2.44 -4.82 16.22
C LEU A 165 1.09 -5.26 16.80
N PRO A 166 0.31 -4.33 17.39
CA PRO A 166 -1.06 -4.62 17.83
C PRO A 166 -1.98 -4.92 16.64
N ALA A 167 -3.08 -5.64 16.90
CA ALA A 167 -4.05 -5.98 15.86
C ALA A 167 -4.84 -4.76 15.36
N THR A 168 -5.09 -3.80 16.25
CA THR A 168 -5.81 -2.54 15.97
C THR A 168 -5.09 -1.38 16.64
N ARG A 169 -5.42 -0.16 16.22
CA ARG A 169 -4.92 1.07 16.83
C ARG A 169 -6.08 1.96 17.29
N ALA A 170 -5.81 2.82 18.27
CA ALA A 170 -6.73 3.87 18.68
C ALA A 170 -6.95 4.90 17.55
N THR A 171 -8.04 5.67 17.64
CA THR A 171 -8.44 6.62 16.58
C THR A 171 -7.35 7.66 16.28
N GLU A 172 -6.59 8.08 17.28
CA GLU A 172 -5.47 9.02 17.15
C GLU A 172 -4.28 8.46 16.37
N ASP A 173 -4.16 7.13 16.33
CA ASP A 173 -3.09 6.39 15.66
C ASP A 173 -3.52 5.71 14.35
N LEU A 174 -4.72 6.02 13.85
CA LEU A 174 -5.19 5.49 12.57
C LEU A 174 -4.21 5.81 11.43
N GLY A 175 -3.98 4.83 10.57
CA GLY A 175 -3.00 4.91 9.48
C GLY A 175 -1.63 4.35 9.82
N ARG A 176 -1.30 4.16 11.11
CA ARG A 176 -0.09 3.43 11.53
C ARG A 176 -0.26 1.93 11.32
N ALA A 177 0.82 1.23 11.03
CA ALA A 177 0.81 -0.20 10.78
C ALA A 177 0.28 -1.01 11.98
N THR A 178 -0.45 -2.08 11.66
CA THR A 178 -0.95 -3.08 12.62
C THR A 178 -0.61 -4.48 12.12
N SER A 179 -0.68 -5.48 13.00
CA SER A 179 -0.50 -6.88 12.59
C SER A 179 -1.57 -7.34 11.59
N THR A 180 -2.78 -6.79 11.65
CA THR A 180 -3.84 -7.04 10.68
C THR A 180 -3.45 -6.52 9.29
N ILE A 181 -2.95 -5.28 9.20
CA ILE A 181 -2.46 -4.67 7.95
C ILE A 181 -1.30 -5.51 7.37
N CYS A 182 -0.33 -5.92 8.20
CA CYS A 182 0.79 -6.76 7.78
C CYS A 182 0.32 -8.08 7.14
N LYS A 183 -0.63 -8.78 7.78
CA LYS A 183 -1.19 -10.03 7.27
C LYS A 183 -1.95 -9.83 5.95
N CYS A 184 -2.72 -8.76 5.84
CA CYS A 184 -3.44 -8.44 4.60
C CYS A 184 -2.48 -8.08 3.45
N LEU A 185 -1.42 -7.34 3.74
CA LEU A 185 -0.39 -7.04 2.74
C LEU A 185 0.37 -8.31 2.33
N LYS A 186 0.74 -9.18 3.28
CA LYS A 186 1.36 -10.48 3.02
C LYS A 186 0.51 -11.33 2.07
N ALA A 187 -0.80 -11.41 2.33
CA ALA A 187 -1.72 -12.14 1.46
C ALA A 187 -1.72 -11.58 0.03
N ARG A 188 -1.72 -10.24 -0.12
CA ARG A 188 -1.63 -9.57 -1.43
C ARG A 188 -0.31 -9.86 -2.14
N VAL A 189 0.81 -9.78 -1.44
CA VAL A 189 2.15 -10.07 -1.99
C VAL A 189 2.22 -11.50 -2.51
N LEU A 190 1.79 -12.48 -1.71
CA LEU A 190 1.84 -13.89 -2.09
C LEU A 190 0.86 -14.23 -3.22
N LEU A 191 -0.33 -13.64 -3.22
CA LEU A 191 -1.30 -13.80 -4.32
C LEU A 191 -0.75 -13.24 -5.63
N TYR A 192 -0.11 -12.07 -5.57
CA TYR A 192 0.56 -11.45 -6.73
C TYR A 192 1.69 -12.34 -7.25
N ALA A 193 2.51 -12.90 -6.36
CA ALA A 193 3.61 -13.79 -6.71
C ALA A 193 3.15 -15.16 -7.27
N ALA A 194 1.96 -15.63 -6.88
CA ALA A 194 1.37 -16.85 -7.41
C ALA A 194 0.73 -16.67 -8.80
N SER A 195 0.51 -15.43 -9.24
CA SER A 195 -0.12 -15.13 -10.54
C SER A 195 0.66 -15.75 -11.71
N PRO A 196 0.00 -16.09 -12.83
CA PRO A 196 0.67 -16.73 -13.97
C PRO A 196 1.91 -15.99 -14.45
N LEU A 197 1.91 -14.66 -14.44
CA LEU A 197 3.05 -13.83 -14.86
C LEU A 197 4.34 -14.21 -14.10
N TRP A 198 4.25 -14.37 -12.78
CA TRP A 198 5.39 -14.61 -11.90
C TRP A 198 5.55 -16.09 -11.51
N ASN A 199 4.69 -16.95 -12.04
CA ASN A 199 4.68 -18.38 -11.77
C ASN A 199 4.86 -19.18 -13.06
N GLY A 200 6.01 -19.01 -13.69
CA GLY A 200 6.44 -19.79 -14.86
C GLY A 200 6.02 -19.25 -16.22
N SER A 201 5.35 -18.09 -16.31
CA SER A 201 4.87 -17.54 -17.59
C SER A 201 5.39 -16.13 -17.89
N PHE A 202 6.55 -15.77 -17.33
CA PHE A 202 7.13 -14.46 -17.62
C PHE A 202 7.56 -14.38 -19.10
N PHE A 203 7.25 -13.27 -19.74
CA PHE A 203 7.46 -13.08 -21.19
C PHE A 203 8.93 -13.03 -21.62
N LYS A 204 9.88 -12.87 -20.69
CA LYS A 204 11.33 -12.89 -20.93
C LYS A 204 12.00 -13.93 -20.01
N PRO A 205 11.94 -15.22 -20.35
CA PRO A 205 12.43 -16.30 -19.50
C PRO A 205 13.95 -16.30 -19.31
N ASP A 206 14.70 -15.67 -20.19
CA ASP A 206 16.17 -15.52 -20.18
C ASP A 206 16.63 -14.24 -19.47
N TRP A 207 15.77 -13.60 -18.68
CA TRP A 207 16.14 -12.38 -17.99
C TRP A 207 17.10 -12.66 -16.83
N GLN A 208 18.32 -12.15 -16.96
CA GLN A 208 19.42 -12.38 -16.05
C GLN A 208 20.19 -11.11 -15.74
N ASN A 209 20.85 -11.08 -14.59
CA ASN A 209 21.87 -10.09 -14.26
C ASN A 209 23.17 -10.37 -15.02
N GLU A 210 23.94 -9.33 -15.29
CA GLU A 210 25.29 -9.46 -15.83
C GLU A 210 26.31 -9.78 -14.72
N ASN A 211 26.31 -9.00 -13.64
CA ASN A 211 27.36 -8.95 -12.62
C ASN A 211 26.84 -9.14 -11.19
N TYR A 212 25.61 -9.58 -10.99
CA TYR A 212 25.04 -9.81 -9.66
C TYR A 212 24.40 -11.19 -9.59
N GLU A 213 24.58 -11.86 -8.46
CA GLU A 213 23.99 -13.16 -8.18
C GLU A 213 23.12 -13.10 -6.92
N THR A 214 21.89 -13.59 -7.03
CA THR A 214 20.98 -13.76 -5.90
C THR A 214 21.29 -15.10 -5.22
N PRO A 215 21.39 -15.19 -3.90
CA PRO A 215 21.54 -16.45 -3.19
C PRO A 215 20.50 -17.48 -3.67
N ASP A 216 20.93 -18.70 -3.92
CA ASP A 216 20.15 -19.85 -4.39
C ASP A 216 19.56 -19.73 -5.82
N TYR A 217 19.64 -18.56 -6.46
CA TYR A 217 19.08 -18.31 -7.81
C TYR A 217 20.16 -17.92 -8.83
N GLY A 218 21.40 -17.68 -8.40
CA GLY A 218 22.47 -17.21 -9.30
C GLY A 218 22.10 -15.91 -9.99
N LYS A 219 22.27 -15.85 -11.30
CA LYS A 219 21.99 -14.66 -12.11
C LYS A 219 20.54 -14.54 -12.58
N GLU A 220 19.75 -15.60 -12.44
CA GLU A 220 18.34 -15.60 -12.87
C GLU A 220 17.51 -14.59 -12.09
N LEU A 221 16.59 -13.94 -12.78
CA LEU A 221 15.71 -12.92 -12.19
C LEU A 221 14.27 -13.39 -12.02
N VAL A 222 13.85 -14.43 -12.76
CA VAL A 222 12.49 -14.93 -12.75
C VAL A 222 12.47 -16.47 -12.85
N SER A 223 11.49 -17.09 -12.18
CA SER A 223 11.26 -18.51 -12.28
C SER A 223 10.54 -18.88 -13.58
N ASN A 224 11.08 -19.89 -14.31
CA ASN A 224 10.56 -20.33 -15.62
C ASN A 224 9.68 -21.57 -15.52
N SER A 225 9.37 -22.05 -14.33
CA SER A 225 8.52 -23.21 -14.09
C SER A 225 7.37 -22.87 -13.16
N TYR A 226 6.21 -23.47 -13.43
CA TYR A 226 5.07 -23.38 -12.55
C TYR A 226 5.33 -24.09 -11.23
N ASP A 227 5.04 -23.39 -10.12
CA ASP A 227 5.09 -23.94 -8.78
C ASP A 227 3.73 -23.78 -8.09
N ARG A 228 3.10 -24.93 -7.79
CA ARG A 228 1.83 -24.98 -7.07
C ARG A 228 1.93 -24.46 -5.64
N GLU A 229 3.11 -24.55 -5.02
CA GLU A 229 3.29 -24.13 -3.63
C GLU A 229 3.11 -22.62 -3.46
N LYS A 230 3.40 -21.82 -4.49
CA LYS A 230 3.06 -20.38 -4.47
C LYS A 230 1.57 -20.14 -4.23
N TRP A 231 0.69 -20.93 -4.85
CA TRP A 231 -0.75 -20.84 -4.63
C TRP A 231 -1.17 -21.33 -3.25
N ASN A 232 -0.55 -22.38 -2.72
CA ASN A 232 -0.81 -22.87 -1.38
C ASN A 232 -0.43 -21.84 -0.32
N ARG A 233 0.74 -21.21 -0.46
CA ARG A 233 1.19 -20.11 0.41
C ARG A 233 0.23 -18.92 0.35
N ALA A 234 -0.21 -18.54 -0.83
CA ALA A 234 -1.18 -17.45 -1.01
C ALA A 234 -2.53 -17.77 -0.35
N LEU A 235 -3.06 -18.99 -0.53
CA LEU A 235 -4.31 -19.41 0.09
C LEU A 235 -4.22 -19.36 1.61
N THR A 236 -3.15 -19.91 2.20
CA THR A 236 -2.94 -19.88 3.65
C THR A 236 -2.89 -18.45 4.16
N ALA A 237 -2.12 -17.58 3.52
CA ALA A 237 -2.00 -16.18 3.93
C ALA A 237 -3.34 -15.41 3.79
N CYS A 238 -4.14 -15.69 2.76
CA CYS A 238 -5.47 -15.09 2.60
C CYS A 238 -6.42 -15.54 3.73
N GLN A 239 -6.39 -16.81 4.14
CA GLN A 239 -7.18 -17.32 5.24
C GLN A 239 -6.78 -16.70 6.59
N GLU A 240 -5.47 -16.57 6.83
CA GLU A 240 -4.92 -15.89 8.02
C GLU A 240 -5.29 -14.40 8.06
N ALA A 241 -5.19 -13.71 6.92
CA ALA A 241 -5.56 -12.31 6.80
C ALA A 241 -7.06 -12.09 7.05
N LEU A 242 -7.92 -12.92 6.46
CA LEU A 242 -9.37 -12.85 6.66
C LEU A 242 -9.75 -13.09 8.13
N THR A 243 -9.11 -14.07 8.76
CA THR A 243 -9.32 -14.37 10.19
C THR A 243 -8.89 -13.19 11.06
N ALA A 244 -7.73 -12.61 10.80
CA ALA A 244 -7.22 -11.46 11.53
C ALA A 244 -8.09 -10.22 11.34
N ALA A 245 -8.53 -9.93 10.10
CA ALA A 245 -9.38 -8.80 9.81
C ALA A 245 -10.72 -8.90 10.53
N LYS A 246 -11.38 -10.06 10.50
CA LYS A 246 -12.63 -10.29 11.25
C LYS A 246 -12.44 -10.15 12.76
N ALA A 247 -11.36 -10.68 13.31
CA ALA A 247 -11.03 -10.55 14.73
C ALA A 247 -10.76 -9.09 15.13
N ALA A 248 -10.23 -8.26 14.21
CA ALA A 248 -10.00 -6.84 14.40
C ALA A 248 -11.28 -5.98 14.20
N GLY A 249 -12.43 -6.58 13.86
CA GLY A 249 -13.71 -5.89 13.70
C GLY A 249 -13.99 -5.40 12.28
N HIS A 250 -13.15 -5.80 11.31
CA HIS A 250 -13.43 -5.53 9.89
C HIS A 250 -14.49 -6.48 9.33
N ASP A 251 -15.34 -5.96 8.48
CA ASP A 251 -16.40 -6.71 7.80
C ASP A 251 -16.80 -5.98 6.51
N LEU A 252 -17.67 -6.60 5.71
CA LEU A 252 -18.23 -5.97 4.53
C LEU A 252 -19.10 -4.76 4.91
N PHE A 253 -19.07 -3.74 4.08
CA PHE A 253 -19.97 -2.59 4.19
C PHE A 253 -21.39 -3.02 3.84
N ASP A 254 -22.33 -2.72 4.70
CA ASP A 254 -23.70 -3.25 4.61
C ASP A 254 -24.75 -2.18 4.33
N ILE A 255 -25.96 -2.62 3.98
CA ILE A 255 -27.12 -1.75 3.69
C ILE A 255 -27.49 -0.92 4.92
N ASP A 256 -27.45 -1.50 6.12
CA ASP A 256 -27.82 -0.80 7.36
C ASP A 256 -26.87 0.37 7.65
N THR A 257 -25.58 0.17 7.43
CA THR A 257 -24.57 1.23 7.56
C THR A 257 -24.80 2.33 6.52
N ALA A 258 -25.08 1.95 5.27
CA ALA A 258 -25.39 2.91 4.20
C ALA A 258 -26.69 3.70 4.51
N ASN A 259 -27.71 3.06 5.02
CA ASN A 259 -28.99 3.70 5.38
C ASN A 259 -28.81 4.70 6.53
N LYS A 260 -28.06 4.33 7.58
CA LYS A 260 -27.72 5.24 8.69
C LYS A 260 -26.94 6.48 8.22
N LYS A 261 -25.99 6.27 7.29
CA LYS A 261 -25.25 7.38 6.69
C LYS A 261 -26.19 8.29 5.89
N ALA A 262 -27.07 7.72 5.07
CA ALA A 262 -28.00 8.47 4.26
C ALA A 262 -29.00 9.27 5.12
N GLU A 263 -29.51 8.68 6.18
CA GLU A 263 -30.39 9.37 7.15
C GLU A 263 -29.67 10.55 7.80
N ARG A 264 -28.44 10.34 8.28
CA ARG A 264 -27.62 11.41 8.86
C ARG A 264 -27.39 12.56 7.88
N ASP A 265 -27.09 12.23 6.62
CA ASP A 265 -26.71 13.19 5.59
C ASP A 265 -27.91 13.76 4.84
N GLY A 266 -29.14 13.30 5.14
CA GLY A 266 -30.40 13.75 4.49
C GLY A 266 -30.46 13.35 3.01
N VAL A 267 -29.89 12.18 2.64
CA VAL A 267 -29.81 11.71 1.25
C VAL A 267 -30.94 10.69 0.98
N GLU A 268 -31.80 11.00 0.01
CA GLU A 268 -32.87 10.11 -0.43
C GLU A 268 -32.32 8.91 -1.26
N LEU A 269 -33.21 7.95 -1.52
CA LEU A 269 -32.91 6.84 -2.43
C LEU A 269 -32.67 7.34 -3.85
N PRO A 270 -31.72 6.77 -4.61
CA PRO A 270 -31.44 7.21 -5.96
C PRO A 270 -32.63 6.95 -6.90
N PHE A 271 -32.86 7.88 -7.82
CA PHE A 271 -33.78 7.64 -8.93
C PHE A 271 -33.15 6.63 -9.91
N ILE A 272 -33.89 5.57 -10.22
CA ILE A 272 -33.40 4.52 -11.14
C ILE A 272 -34.50 4.27 -12.17
N PRO A 273 -34.25 4.51 -13.48
CA PRO A 273 -35.21 4.25 -14.54
C PRO A 273 -35.70 2.80 -14.52
N GLY A 274 -36.98 2.59 -14.58
CA GLY A 274 -37.65 1.29 -14.53
C GLY A 274 -37.85 0.73 -13.12
N LYS A 275 -37.54 1.53 -12.08
CA LYS A 275 -37.70 1.19 -10.66
C LYS A 275 -38.46 2.31 -9.92
N GLU A 276 -39.35 3.01 -10.62
CA GLU A 276 -40.09 4.18 -10.10
C GLU A 276 -41.15 3.79 -9.07
N GLU A 277 -41.77 2.60 -9.21
CA GLU A 277 -42.81 2.13 -8.30
C GLU A 277 -42.24 1.87 -6.89
N ASP A 278 -42.97 2.29 -5.86
CA ASP A 278 -42.62 2.09 -4.47
C ASP A 278 -43.02 0.66 -4.00
N THR A 279 -42.29 -0.32 -4.50
CA THR A 279 -42.41 -1.73 -4.08
C THR A 279 -41.21 -2.12 -3.21
N PRO A 280 -41.39 -3.02 -2.25
CA PRO A 280 -40.27 -3.47 -1.40
C PRO A 280 -39.03 -3.96 -2.21
N GLU A 281 -39.27 -4.61 -3.35
CA GLU A 281 -38.17 -5.09 -4.24
C GLU A 281 -37.43 -3.91 -4.87
N ASN A 282 -38.13 -2.86 -5.33
CA ASN A 282 -37.51 -1.69 -5.92
C ASN A 282 -36.78 -0.85 -4.87
N GLU A 283 -37.34 -0.75 -3.67
CA GLU A 283 -36.69 -0.06 -2.56
C GLU A 283 -35.39 -0.78 -2.18
N GLU A 284 -35.41 -2.11 -1.98
CA GLU A 284 -34.22 -2.89 -1.69
C GLU A 284 -33.15 -2.74 -2.80
N PHE A 285 -33.57 -2.71 -4.06
CA PHE A 285 -32.64 -2.49 -5.18
C PHE A 285 -31.99 -1.09 -5.10
N LYS A 286 -32.78 -0.03 -4.85
CA LYS A 286 -32.28 1.33 -4.70
C LYS A 286 -31.34 1.46 -3.50
N GLU A 287 -31.63 0.79 -2.37
CA GLU A 287 -30.75 0.73 -1.19
C GLU A 287 -29.42 0.05 -1.50
N ARG A 288 -29.42 -1.04 -2.24
CA ARG A 288 -28.18 -1.72 -2.70
C ARG A 288 -27.34 -0.83 -3.61
N VAL A 289 -27.98 -0.07 -4.52
CA VAL A 289 -27.28 0.91 -5.37
C VAL A 289 -26.66 2.01 -4.51
N ARG A 290 -27.39 2.57 -3.54
CA ARG A 290 -26.89 3.58 -2.60
C ARG A 290 -25.76 3.02 -1.74
N MET A 291 -25.89 1.80 -1.24
CA MET A 291 -24.85 1.12 -0.50
C MET A 291 -23.56 1.02 -1.33
N PHE A 292 -23.65 0.63 -2.59
CA PHE A 292 -22.49 0.55 -3.49
C PHE A 292 -21.85 1.93 -3.74
N GLN A 293 -22.65 2.98 -3.90
CA GLN A 293 -22.14 4.35 -4.02
C GLN A 293 -21.39 4.78 -2.75
N TYR A 294 -21.94 4.44 -1.58
CA TYR A 294 -21.31 4.78 -0.31
C TYR A 294 -20.07 3.93 0.00
N LEU A 295 -20.02 2.68 -0.45
CA LEU A 295 -18.82 1.86 -0.32
C LEU A 295 -17.57 2.56 -0.86
N ILE A 296 -17.70 3.27 -1.98
CA ILE A 296 -16.60 3.98 -2.63
C ILE A 296 -16.28 5.31 -1.92
N THR A 297 -17.28 5.97 -1.31
CA THR A 297 -17.15 7.32 -0.76
C THR A 297 -17.13 7.38 0.77
N ALA A 298 -17.59 6.32 1.44
CA ALA A 298 -17.61 6.26 2.90
C ALA A 298 -16.20 6.02 3.44
N ASN A 299 -15.85 6.76 4.48
CA ASN A 299 -14.59 6.63 5.19
C ASN A 299 -14.76 5.88 6.53
N GLU A 300 -13.70 5.78 7.32
CA GLU A 300 -13.73 5.15 8.64
C GLU A 300 -14.70 5.84 9.60
N GLY A 301 -14.84 7.18 9.52
CA GLY A 301 -15.80 7.94 10.31
C GLY A 301 -17.26 7.61 9.96
N ASP A 302 -17.51 7.05 8.80
CA ASP A 302 -18.79 6.52 8.35
C ASP A 302 -19.00 5.04 8.72
N ASN A 303 -18.13 4.49 9.55
CA ASN A 303 -18.11 3.08 9.94
C ASN A 303 -17.93 2.12 8.74
N ASN A 304 -17.12 2.52 7.76
CA ASN A 304 -16.74 1.63 6.66
C ASN A 304 -15.73 0.58 7.15
N LYS A 305 -16.23 -0.58 7.56
CA LYS A 305 -15.43 -1.67 8.10
C LYS A 305 -14.57 -2.40 7.06
N GLU A 306 -14.77 -2.15 5.76
CA GLU A 306 -13.92 -2.71 4.71
C GLU A 306 -12.55 -2.03 4.65
N ILE A 307 -12.42 -0.81 5.18
CA ILE A 307 -11.15 -0.10 5.20
C ILE A 307 -10.26 -0.72 6.28
N ILE A 308 -9.28 -1.50 5.86
CA ILE A 308 -8.27 -2.10 6.74
C ILE A 308 -7.09 -1.15 6.93
N TRP A 309 -6.69 -0.47 5.86
CA TRP A 309 -5.62 0.53 5.88
C TRP A 309 -5.86 1.58 4.82
N GLY A 310 -5.85 2.81 5.25
CA GLY A 310 -6.02 3.96 4.39
C GLY A 310 -5.28 5.17 4.94
N GLN A 311 -4.94 6.09 4.05
CA GLN A 311 -4.47 7.40 4.44
C GLN A 311 -5.68 8.27 4.78
N ARG A 312 -5.74 8.79 6.00
CA ARG A 312 -6.78 9.73 6.37
C ARG A 312 -6.55 11.06 5.65
N ILE A 313 -7.52 11.47 4.86
CA ILE A 313 -7.53 12.81 4.25
C ILE A 313 -8.12 13.74 5.29
N ASP A 314 -7.36 14.72 5.76
CA ASP A 314 -7.91 15.79 6.55
C ASP A 314 -8.76 16.70 5.64
N SER A 315 -10.06 16.82 5.94
CA SER A 315 -11.01 17.63 5.17
C SER A 315 -10.71 19.14 5.19
N ASP A 316 -9.81 19.57 6.06
CA ASP A 316 -9.44 20.98 6.19
C ASP A 316 -8.43 21.47 5.14
N VAL A 317 -7.95 20.60 4.24
CA VAL A 317 -7.03 20.99 3.15
C VAL A 317 -7.81 21.40 1.90
N ASN A 318 -8.75 22.32 2.05
CA ASN A 318 -9.62 22.77 0.96
C ASN A 318 -9.08 23.99 0.20
N ASN A 319 -7.80 24.32 0.24
CA ASN A 319 -7.28 25.47 -0.48
C ASN A 319 -5.89 25.21 -1.05
N GLY A 320 -5.80 24.47 -2.16
CA GLY A 320 -4.68 24.59 -3.12
C GLY A 320 -3.25 24.52 -2.57
N GLY A 321 -3.09 24.27 -1.28
CA GLY A 321 -1.82 24.03 -0.64
C GLY A 321 -1.45 22.56 -0.80
N GLU A 322 -0.24 22.28 -1.19
CA GLU A 322 0.32 20.95 -1.21
C GLU A 322 0.04 20.28 0.13
N ALA A 323 -0.78 19.24 0.11
CA ALA A 323 -1.15 18.49 1.30
C ALA A 323 0.03 17.62 1.79
N THR A 324 1.12 18.27 2.15
CA THR A 324 2.29 17.61 2.75
C THR A 324 1.95 16.95 4.08
N ASP A 325 0.95 17.49 4.80
CA ASP A 325 0.53 16.95 6.10
C ASP A 325 -0.47 15.79 6.02
N SER A 326 -1.15 15.58 4.88
CA SER A 326 -2.08 14.45 4.70
C SER A 326 -1.38 13.11 4.46
N ARG A 327 -0.07 13.09 4.36
CA ARG A 327 0.73 11.86 4.17
C ARG A 327 1.15 11.20 5.47
N LEU A 328 0.89 11.85 6.59
CA LEU A 328 1.29 11.36 7.91
C LEU A 328 0.09 10.74 8.61
N PRO A 329 0.25 9.58 9.28
CA PRO A 329 -0.78 9.11 10.19
C PRO A 329 -1.07 10.20 11.20
N ASN A 330 -2.32 10.62 11.29
CA ASN A 330 -2.90 11.57 12.25
C ASN A 330 -1.92 12.44 13.04
N ARG A 331 -1.23 13.36 12.38
CA ARG A 331 -0.57 14.43 13.11
C ARG A 331 -1.67 15.34 13.66
N VAL A 332 -2.05 15.13 14.92
CA VAL A 332 -2.82 16.11 15.68
C VAL A 332 -1.92 17.32 15.83
N VAL A 333 -2.01 18.26 14.91
CA VAL A 333 -1.49 19.61 15.15
C VAL A 333 -2.41 20.19 16.22
N LYS A 334 -2.03 20.06 17.50
CA LYS A 334 -2.61 20.91 18.53
C LYS A 334 -2.29 22.34 18.09
N LYS A 335 -3.32 23.05 17.61
CA LYS A 335 -3.25 24.51 17.49
C LYS A 335 -2.90 25.02 18.88
N SER A 336 -1.71 25.59 19.02
CA SER A 336 -1.29 26.39 20.17
C SER A 336 -2.09 27.66 20.25
#